data_930cc9857a46ed2168b7aa3cedd307ae
#
_entry.id   930cc9857a46ed2168b7aa3cedd307ae
#
_cell.length_a   1.000
_cell.length_b   1.000
_cell.length_c   1.000
_cell.angle_alpha   90.00
_cell.angle_beta   90.00
_cell.angle_gamma   90.00
#
_symmetry.space_group_name_H-M   'P 1'
#
loop_
_entity.id
_entity.type
_entity.pdbx_description
1 polymer ?
#
loop_
_entity_poly.entity_id
_entity_poly.type
_entity_poly.pdbx_seq_one_letter_code
_entity_poly.pdbx_strand_id
1 'polypeptide(L)'
;LPNMFCTRRLLDGCFEQAGIQPKIIVEMNSIEGILATVRRSTLATVLPRLSLGLARNQTPRAIALKNPTPRRGIGLLWKKGGYRSGAAKALTDQVRAVVGEHWRS
;
A
#
# COMPACT_ATOMS: atom_id res chain seq x y z
N LEU A 1 4.51 7.69 -5.00
CA LEU A 1 3.73 8.39 -3.98
C LEU A 1 4.54 9.54 -3.38
N PRO A 2 3.91 10.69 -3.04
CA PRO A 2 4.60 11.77 -2.35
C PRO A 2 5.12 11.36 -0.98
N ASN A 3 6.11 12.10 -0.48
CA ASN A 3 6.81 11.77 0.76
C ASN A 3 5.97 11.89 2.04
N MET A 4 4.77 12.47 1.97
CA MET A 4 3.83 12.49 3.10
C MET A 4 3.15 11.15 3.36
N PHE A 5 3.16 10.24 2.40
CA PHE A 5 2.54 8.93 2.55
C PHE A 5 3.46 7.98 3.33
N CYS A 6 2.89 7.23 4.27
CA CYS A 6 3.66 6.31 5.10
C CYS A 6 4.33 5.19 4.26
N THR A 7 3.70 4.74 3.19
CA THR A 7 4.30 3.78 2.27
C THR A 7 5.57 4.35 1.63
N ARG A 8 5.56 5.61 1.20
CA ARG A 8 6.74 6.27 0.64
C ARG A 8 7.87 6.35 1.67
N ARG A 9 7.56 6.70 2.91
CA ARG A 9 8.55 6.76 3.99
C ARG A 9 9.16 5.39 4.29
N LEU A 10 8.33 4.34 4.29
CA LEU A 10 8.80 2.98 4.46
C LEU A 10 9.78 2.59 3.35
N LEU A 11 9.45 2.89 2.11
CA LEU A 11 10.29 2.59 0.96
C LEU A 11 11.59 3.39 0.97
N ASP A 12 11.52 4.68 1.31
CA ASP A 12 12.72 5.52 1.41
C ASP A 12 13.69 4.94 2.45
N GLY A 13 13.18 4.45 3.58
CA GLY A 13 14.00 3.79 4.58
C GLY A 13 14.64 2.50 4.06
N CYS A 14 13.90 1.70 3.30
CA CYS A 14 14.43 0.48 2.69
C CYS A 14 15.53 0.78 1.66
N PHE A 15 15.34 1.78 0.83
CA PHE A 15 16.35 2.20 -0.14
C PHE A 15 17.61 2.74 0.55
N GLU A 16 17.44 3.52 1.60
CA GLU A 16 18.56 4.04 2.38
C GLU A 16 19.38 2.91 3.01
N GLN A 17 18.73 1.92 3.61
CA GLN A 17 19.41 0.74 4.16
C GLN A 17 20.15 -0.07 3.10
N ALA A 18 19.62 -0.12 1.90
CA ALA A 18 20.27 -0.82 0.79
C ALA A 18 21.33 0.01 0.08
N GLY A 19 21.52 1.27 0.48
CA GLY A 19 22.47 2.18 -0.17
C GLY A 19 22.05 2.60 -1.58
N ILE A 20 20.77 2.57 -1.87
CA ILE A 20 20.20 2.88 -3.18
C ILE A 20 19.51 4.24 -3.15
N GLN A 21 19.80 5.06 -4.16
CA GLN A 21 19.09 6.31 -4.37
C GLN A 21 18.26 6.19 -5.65
N PRO A 22 16.95 5.93 -5.52
CA PRO A 22 16.10 5.80 -6.70
C PRO A 22 15.95 7.17 -7.39
N LYS A 23 15.94 7.15 -8.71
CA LYS A 23 15.66 8.35 -9.50
C LYS A 23 14.15 8.51 -9.61
N ILE A 24 13.60 9.51 -8.93
CA ILE A 24 12.17 9.78 -8.94
C ILE A 24 11.85 10.67 -10.14
N ILE A 25 11.09 10.14 -11.07
CA ILE A 25 10.70 10.86 -12.29
C ILE A 25 9.33 11.53 -12.12
N VAL A 26 8.39 10.84 -11.46
CA VAL A 26 7.02 11.33 -11.28
C VAL A 26 6.55 10.99 -9.88
N GLU A 27 5.85 11.90 -9.25
CA GLU A 27 5.15 11.67 -7.99
C GLU A 27 3.66 11.87 -8.19
N MET A 28 2.86 10.93 -7.72
CA MET A 28 1.40 10.96 -7.80
C MET A 28 0.78 10.49 -6.49
N ASN A 29 -0.37 11.05 -6.15
CA ASN A 29 -1.14 10.65 -4.98
C ASN A 29 -2.30 9.69 -5.30
N SER A 30 -2.40 9.21 -6.53
CA SER A 30 -3.41 8.27 -6.98
C SER A 30 -2.77 6.95 -7.37
N ILE A 31 -3.14 5.86 -6.72
CA ILE A 31 -2.64 4.52 -7.06
C ILE A 31 -3.06 4.14 -8.47
N GLU A 32 -4.29 4.45 -8.86
CA GLU A 32 -4.77 4.18 -10.23
C GLU A 32 -3.95 4.94 -11.27
N GLY A 33 -3.63 6.21 -10.98
CA GLY A 33 -2.78 7.02 -11.84
C GLY A 33 -1.36 6.46 -11.97
N ILE A 34 -0.79 5.99 -10.86
CA ILE A 34 0.53 5.34 -10.86
C ILE A 34 0.51 4.08 -11.70
N LEU A 35 -0.47 3.21 -11.51
CA LEU A 35 -0.60 1.98 -12.29
C LEU A 35 -0.77 2.25 -13.78
N ALA A 36 -1.58 3.24 -14.14
CA ALA A 36 -1.75 3.64 -15.54
C ALA A 36 -0.45 4.16 -16.15
N THR A 37 0.31 4.95 -15.41
CA THR A 37 1.59 5.48 -15.85
C THR A 37 2.60 4.37 -16.07
N VAL A 38 2.70 3.42 -15.16
CA VAL A 38 3.62 2.27 -15.26
C VAL A 38 3.28 1.41 -16.47
N ARG A 39 2.00 1.16 -16.74
CA ARG A 39 1.59 0.37 -17.90
C ARG A 39 1.98 0.99 -19.23
N ARG A 40 2.01 2.32 -19.30
CA ARG A 40 2.21 3.07 -20.56
C ARG A 40 3.63 3.61 -20.73
N SER A 41 4.52 3.28 -19.85
CA SER A 41 5.88 3.80 -19.85
C SER A 41 6.88 2.71 -19.48
N THR A 42 8.16 3.07 -19.48
CA THR A 42 9.24 2.19 -19.01
C THR A 42 9.53 2.39 -17.52
N LEU A 43 8.69 3.19 -16.84
CA LEU A 43 8.86 3.48 -15.42
C LEU A 43 8.41 2.30 -14.56
N ALA A 44 8.96 2.23 -13.35
CA ALA A 44 8.58 1.25 -12.35
C ALA A 44 8.12 1.95 -11.08
N THR A 45 7.34 1.26 -10.28
CA THR A 45 6.89 1.75 -8.98
C THR A 45 6.93 0.62 -7.96
N VAL A 46 6.84 0.98 -6.70
CA VAL A 46 6.69 0.01 -5.60
C VAL A 46 5.39 0.33 -4.87
N LEU A 47 4.51 -0.62 -4.80
CA LEU A 47 3.19 -0.49 -4.19
C LEU A 47 2.86 -1.71 -3.35
N PRO A 48 1.94 -1.58 -2.36
CA PRO A 48 1.43 -2.76 -1.67
C PRO A 48 0.77 -3.73 -2.66
N ARG A 49 0.93 -5.02 -2.40
CA ARG A 49 0.39 -6.08 -3.28
C ARG A 49 -1.11 -5.93 -3.54
N LEU A 50 -1.86 -5.46 -2.55
CA LEU A 50 -3.30 -5.21 -2.68
C LEU A 50 -3.65 -4.21 -3.78
N SER A 51 -2.74 -3.31 -4.10
CA SER A 51 -2.97 -2.31 -5.14
C SER A 51 -3.18 -2.92 -6.52
N LEU A 52 -2.72 -4.14 -6.75
CA LEU A 52 -2.94 -4.84 -8.02
C LEU A 52 -4.41 -5.14 -8.27
N GLY A 53 -5.23 -5.27 -7.23
CA GLY A 53 -6.68 -5.42 -7.37
C GLY A 53 -7.39 -4.21 -7.98
N LEU A 54 -6.72 -3.06 -8.00
CA LEU A 54 -7.25 -1.84 -8.61
C LEU A 54 -6.96 -1.75 -10.12
N ALA A 55 -6.12 -2.63 -10.65
CA ALA A 55 -5.82 -2.69 -12.07
C ALA A 55 -6.94 -3.46 -12.78
N ARG A 56 -7.81 -2.74 -13.51
CA ARG A 56 -9.04 -3.33 -14.06
C ARG A 56 -8.84 -4.15 -15.34
N ASN A 57 -7.94 -3.77 -16.23
CA ASN A 57 -7.87 -4.35 -17.57
C ASN A 57 -6.52 -4.94 -17.96
N GLN A 58 -5.45 -4.48 -17.38
CA GLN A 58 -4.11 -5.00 -17.65
C GLN A 58 -3.28 -4.84 -16.39
N THR A 59 -3.02 -5.95 -15.73
CA THR A 59 -2.16 -5.97 -14.55
C THR A 59 -0.72 -5.79 -14.99
N PRO A 60 0.00 -4.77 -14.49
CA PRO A 60 1.43 -4.65 -14.73
C PRO A 60 2.15 -5.88 -14.18
N ARG A 61 3.31 -6.19 -14.75
CA ARG A 61 4.14 -7.27 -14.24
C ARG A 61 4.59 -6.95 -12.82
N ALA A 62 4.30 -7.85 -11.88
CA ALA A 62 4.65 -7.68 -10.48
C ALA A 62 5.83 -8.55 -10.11
N ILE A 63 6.76 -7.97 -9.37
CA ILE A 63 7.94 -8.65 -8.85
C ILE A 63 7.96 -8.46 -7.34
N ALA A 64 8.02 -9.56 -6.59
CA ALA A 64 8.08 -9.47 -5.13
C ALA A 64 9.46 -8.97 -4.68
N LEU A 65 9.46 -8.03 -3.73
CA LEU A 65 10.69 -7.52 -3.13
C LEU A 65 11.14 -8.43 -1.99
N LYS A 66 12.43 -8.70 -1.95
CA LYS A 66 13.07 -9.49 -0.89
C LYS A 66 14.34 -8.78 -0.39
N ASN A 67 14.73 -9.05 0.85
CA ASN A 67 15.97 -8.61 1.49
C ASN A 67 16.20 -7.09 1.54
N PRO A 68 15.31 -6.31 2.17
CA PRO A 68 14.16 -6.73 2.96
C PRO A 68 12.87 -6.81 2.14
N THR A 69 11.89 -7.51 2.67
CA THR A 69 10.50 -7.41 2.19
C THR A 69 9.82 -6.28 2.98
N PRO A 70 9.49 -5.15 2.35
CA PRO A 70 8.81 -4.07 3.06
C PRO A 70 7.43 -4.53 3.53
N ARG A 71 7.10 -4.25 4.78
CA ARG A 71 5.80 -4.60 5.35
C ARG A 71 5.23 -3.41 6.09
N ARG A 72 3.93 -3.26 6.02
CA ARG A 72 3.20 -2.17 6.64
C ARG A 72 2.07 -2.73 7.50
N GLY A 73 2.00 -2.29 8.75
CA GLY A 73 0.88 -2.62 9.62
C GLY A 73 -0.29 -1.67 9.35
N ILE A 74 -1.49 -2.23 9.32
CA ILE A 74 -2.73 -1.48 9.21
C ILE A 74 -3.58 -1.83 10.42
N GLY A 75 -4.14 -0.82 11.07
CA GLY A 75 -4.94 -1.03 12.26
C GLY A 75 -6.19 -0.18 12.29
N LEU A 76 -7.11 -0.56 13.14
CA LEU A 76 -8.30 0.21 13.46
C LEU A 76 -8.04 1.03 14.71
N LEU A 77 -8.37 2.30 14.65
CA LEU A 77 -8.15 3.24 15.74
C LEU A 77 -9.49 3.81 16.22
N TRP A 78 -9.64 3.90 17.52
CA TRP A 78 -10.76 4.59 18.14
C TRP A 78 -10.29 5.29 19.41
N LYS A 79 -11.06 6.27 19.86
CA LYS A 79 -10.75 7.02 21.08
C LYS A 79 -10.86 6.11 22.30
N LYS A 80 -9.81 6.03 23.10
CA LYS A 80 -9.82 5.27 24.35
C LYS A 80 -10.88 5.83 25.31
N GLY A 81 -11.76 4.97 25.83
CA GLY A 81 -12.86 5.36 26.70
C GLY A 81 -14.00 6.07 25.97
N GLY A 82 -13.91 6.21 24.64
CA GLY A 82 -14.97 6.81 23.84
C GLY A 82 -16.12 5.84 23.55
N TYR A 83 -17.30 6.42 23.31
CA TYR A 83 -18.47 5.65 22.90
C TYR A 83 -18.26 5.09 21.48
N ARG A 84 -18.54 3.80 21.30
CA ARG A 84 -18.60 3.18 19.98
C ARG A 84 -20.03 2.79 19.67
N SER A 85 -20.59 3.33 18.61
CA SER A 85 -21.93 3.00 18.14
C SER A 85 -22.05 1.53 17.72
N GLY A 86 -23.27 1.01 17.65
CA GLY A 86 -23.51 -0.31 17.08
C GLY A 86 -23.00 -0.43 15.65
N ALA A 87 -23.15 0.63 14.85
CA ALA A 87 -22.64 0.68 13.49
C ALA A 87 -21.09 0.58 13.44
N ALA A 88 -20.39 1.28 14.34
CA ALA A 88 -18.94 1.22 14.42
C ALA A 88 -18.45 -0.18 14.81
N LYS A 89 -19.13 -0.82 15.76
CA LYS A 89 -18.81 -2.19 16.15
C LYS A 89 -19.05 -3.18 15.00
N ALA A 90 -20.17 -3.04 14.31
CA ALA A 90 -20.50 -3.89 13.15
C ALA A 90 -19.46 -3.72 12.04
N LEU A 91 -19.05 -2.49 11.74
CA LEU A 91 -17.99 -2.22 10.76
C LEU A 91 -16.66 -2.87 11.18
N THR A 92 -16.28 -2.76 12.45
CA THR A 92 -15.08 -3.39 12.97
C THR A 92 -15.10 -4.89 12.77
N ASP A 93 -16.23 -5.54 13.06
CA ASP A 93 -16.38 -6.98 12.89
C ASP A 93 -16.28 -7.39 11.42
N GLN A 94 -16.91 -6.61 10.52
CA GLN A 94 -16.81 -6.85 9.08
C GLN A 94 -15.40 -6.68 8.55
N VAL A 95 -14.69 -5.65 8.99
CA VAL A 95 -13.29 -5.42 8.58
C VAL A 95 -12.42 -6.59 9.03
N ARG A 96 -12.57 -7.05 10.26
CA ARG A 96 -11.81 -8.21 10.78
C ARG A 96 -12.11 -9.48 9.99
N ALA A 97 -13.37 -9.72 9.63
CA ALA A 97 -13.76 -10.88 8.84
C ALA A 97 -13.13 -10.84 7.45
N VAL A 98 -13.25 -9.71 6.76
CA VAL A 98 -12.70 -9.53 5.41
C VAL A 98 -11.18 -9.66 5.41
N VAL A 99 -10.51 -9.02 6.36
CA VAL A 99 -9.04 -9.10 6.48
C VAL A 99 -8.61 -10.54 6.78
N GLY A 100 -9.33 -11.25 7.66
CA GLY A 100 -9.04 -12.64 7.97
C GLY A 100 -9.13 -13.56 6.76
N GLU A 101 -10.06 -13.30 5.83
CA GLU A 101 -10.22 -14.08 4.60
C GLU A 101 -9.16 -13.78 3.55
N HIS A 102 -8.80 -12.52 3.37
CA HIS A 102 -7.99 -12.06 2.23
C HIS A 102 -6.51 -11.90 2.56
N TRP A 103 -6.14 -11.87 3.83
CA TRP A 103 -4.80 -11.50 4.25
C TRP A 103 -3.92 -12.64 4.73
N ARG A 104 -4.37 -13.84 4.64
CA ARG A 104 -3.62 -15.02 5.11
C ARG A 104 -2.78 -15.67 4.01
N SER A 105 -2.07 -14.92 3.30
CA SER A 105 -1.13 -15.57 2.37
C SER A 105 0.29 -15.14 2.65
#